data_7a20e329fc6a0f7d65a2b8593093e31f
#
_entry.id   7a20e329fc6a0f7d65a2b8593093e31f
#
_cell.length_a   1.000
_cell.length_b   1.000
_cell.length_c   1.000
_cell.angle_alpha   90.00
_cell.angle_beta   90.00
_cell.angle_gamma   90.00
#
_symmetry.space_group_name_H-M   'P 1'
#
loop_
_entity.id
_entity.type
_entity.pdbx_description
1 polymer ?
#
loop_
_entity_poly.entity_id
_entity_poly.type
_entity_poly.pdbx_seq_one_letter_code
_entity_poly.pdbx_strand_id
1 'polypeptide(L)'
;MPEYQVFHQQAVKSFSAGEDNEHQRRWTESQWEAKASNKKFNYDKSRAHLNFEIVKGGKIVPLGSSKPILERFQDRLEATGAEDPNKGLETPKYRIACNMIFSGDADRMREMAFGDQNVERAKGADNSHVKRKSEIELWAKDIYKAVADAWGEDNIIDFSVHLD
;
A
#
# COMPACT_ATOMS: atom_id res chain seq x y z
N MET A 1 -16.11 -22.43 -2.94
CA MET A 1 -14.94 -22.19 -3.81
C MET A 1 -13.68 -22.20 -2.97
N PRO A 2 -12.58 -22.75 -3.47
CA PRO A 2 -11.35 -22.70 -2.69
C PRO A 2 -10.92 -21.25 -2.50
N GLU A 3 -10.63 -20.89 -1.25
CA GLU A 3 -10.01 -19.61 -0.95
C GLU A 3 -8.57 -19.63 -1.47
N TYR A 4 -8.16 -18.62 -2.22
CA TYR A 4 -6.80 -18.49 -2.71
C TYR A 4 -6.23 -17.12 -2.37
N GLN A 5 -4.94 -17.09 -2.17
CA GLN A 5 -4.18 -15.86 -2.02
C GLN A 5 -3.36 -15.60 -3.28
N VAL A 6 -3.28 -14.35 -3.65
CA VAL A 6 -2.47 -13.89 -4.78
C VAL A 6 -1.24 -13.19 -4.23
N PHE A 7 -0.09 -13.62 -4.71
CA PHE A 7 1.18 -12.98 -4.48
C PHE A 7 1.82 -12.61 -5.82
N HIS A 8 2.12 -11.35 -5.99
CA HIS A 8 2.86 -10.85 -7.15
C HIS A 8 4.09 -10.07 -6.71
N GLN A 9 5.18 -10.23 -7.44
CA GLN A 9 6.46 -9.62 -7.12
C GLN A 9 7.06 -8.96 -8.37
N GLN A 10 7.52 -7.72 -8.21
CA GLN A 10 8.14 -6.93 -9.26
C GLN A 10 9.37 -6.19 -8.76
N ALA A 11 10.46 -6.28 -9.51
CA ALA A 11 11.68 -5.54 -9.21
C ALA A 11 11.50 -4.05 -9.51
N VAL A 12 12.01 -3.20 -8.61
CA VAL A 12 11.98 -1.75 -8.70
C VAL A 12 13.41 -1.22 -8.86
N LYS A 13 13.61 -0.30 -9.81
CA LYS A 13 14.90 0.34 -10.07
C LYS A 13 14.97 1.79 -9.59
N SER A 14 13.82 2.42 -9.37
CA SER A 14 13.72 3.79 -8.87
C SER A 14 12.39 4.00 -8.14
N PHE A 15 12.33 5.00 -7.28
CA PHE A 15 11.09 5.48 -6.67
C PHE A 15 10.77 6.85 -7.25
N SER A 16 9.60 7.02 -7.86
CA SER A 16 9.11 8.31 -8.32
C SER A 16 8.16 8.94 -7.31
N ALA A 17 8.09 10.27 -7.28
CA ALA A 17 7.14 10.99 -6.45
C ALA A 17 5.68 10.65 -6.82
N GLY A 18 5.41 10.36 -8.09
CA GLY A 18 4.07 9.96 -8.54
C GLY A 18 3.65 8.60 -7.99
N GLU A 19 4.54 7.62 -8.03
CA GLU A 19 4.30 6.29 -7.44
C GLU A 19 4.16 6.37 -5.91
N ASP A 20 5.03 7.14 -5.24
CA ASP A 20 4.94 7.37 -3.80
C ASP A 20 3.59 7.98 -3.42
N ASN A 21 3.17 9.03 -4.12
CA ASN A 21 1.88 9.67 -3.90
C ASN A 21 0.71 8.72 -4.14
N GLU A 22 0.82 7.81 -5.10
CA GLU A 22 -0.20 6.79 -5.37
C GLU A 22 -0.26 5.73 -4.27
N HIS A 23 0.87 5.19 -3.86
CA HIS A 23 0.94 4.20 -2.78
C HIS A 23 0.44 4.77 -1.45
N GLN A 24 0.82 6.01 -1.14
CA GLN A 24 0.48 6.68 0.12
C GLN A 24 -0.82 7.48 0.06
N ARG A 25 -1.49 7.54 -1.11
CA ARG A 25 -2.69 8.37 -1.34
C ARG A 25 -2.48 9.84 -0.96
N ARG A 26 -1.28 10.38 -1.23
CA ARG A 26 -0.93 11.78 -0.98
C ARG A 26 -1.39 12.66 -2.11
N TRP A 27 -2.70 12.68 -2.34
CA TRP A 27 -3.33 13.45 -3.38
C TRP A 27 -4.07 14.66 -2.82
N THR A 28 -4.01 15.77 -3.55
CA THR A 28 -4.89 16.91 -3.31
C THR A 28 -6.33 16.55 -3.62
N GLU A 29 -7.26 17.37 -3.16
CA GLU A 29 -8.69 17.16 -3.42
C GLU A 29 -8.97 17.02 -4.93
N SER A 30 -8.40 17.92 -5.76
CA SER A 30 -8.59 17.86 -7.21
C SER A 30 -7.95 16.61 -7.84
N GLN A 31 -6.84 16.12 -7.33
CA GLN A 31 -6.22 14.87 -7.78
C GLN A 31 -7.09 13.66 -7.42
N TRP A 32 -7.66 13.63 -6.21
CA TRP A 32 -8.63 12.62 -5.81
C TRP A 32 -9.84 12.58 -6.73
N GLU A 33 -10.43 13.73 -7.03
CA GLU A 33 -11.58 13.84 -7.93
C GLU A 33 -11.23 13.34 -9.35
N ALA A 34 -10.08 13.73 -9.87
CA ALA A 34 -9.60 13.28 -11.18
C ALA A 34 -9.39 11.76 -11.23
N LYS A 35 -8.80 11.17 -10.17
CA LYS A 35 -8.58 9.72 -10.05
C LYS A 35 -9.90 8.97 -9.87
N ALA A 36 -10.77 9.41 -8.97
CA ALA A 36 -12.05 8.78 -8.70
C ALA A 36 -13.02 8.85 -9.88
N SER A 37 -12.99 9.91 -10.70
CA SER A 37 -13.81 10.05 -11.90
C SER A 37 -13.28 9.28 -13.11
N ASN A 38 -12.02 8.88 -13.11
CA ASN A 38 -11.41 8.17 -14.23
C ASN A 38 -11.96 6.75 -14.37
N LYS A 39 -12.52 6.44 -15.54
CA LYS A 39 -13.12 5.12 -15.83
C LYS A 39 -12.14 3.94 -15.81
N LYS A 40 -10.84 4.21 -15.90
CA LYS A 40 -9.80 3.18 -15.86
C LYS A 40 -9.45 2.71 -14.45
N PHE A 41 -9.83 3.47 -13.42
CA PHE A 41 -9.52 3.19 -12.04
C PHE A 41 -10.79 3.03 -11.20
N ASN A 42 -10.71 2.24 -10.16
CA ASN A 42 -11.84 1.97 -9.26
C ASN A 42 -11.62 2.56 -7.86
N TYR A 43 -10.93 3.70 -7.79
CA TYR A 43 -10.73 4.38 -6.51
C TYR A 43 -12.05 4.91 -5.96
N ASP A 44 -12.29 4.64 -4.69
CA ASP A 44 -13.42 5.17 -3.93
C ASP A 44 -12.93 6.13 -2.85
N LYS A 45 -12.97 7.42 -3.17
CA LYS A 45 -12.55 8.48 -2.25
C LYS A 45 -13.26 8.43 -0.90
N SER A 46 -14.54 8.05 -0.89
CA SER A 46 -15.34 7.98 0.34
C SER A 46 -14.85 6.90 1.32
N ARG A 47 -14.06 5.92 0.84
CA ARG A 47 -13.42 4.88 1.64
C ARG A 47 -11.93 5.12 1.90
N ALA A 48 -11.36 6.21 1.40
CA ALA A 48 -9.92 6.50 1.56
C ALA A 48 -9.47 6.52 3.03
N HIS A 49 -10.36 6.92 3.94
CA HIS A 49 -10.11 6.93 5.39
C HIS A 49 -9.92 5.53 5.99
N LEU A 50 -10.26 4.46 5.27
CA LEU A 50 -10.10 3.07 5.71
C LEU A 50 -8.72 2.51 5.38
N ASN A 51 -7.99 3.15 4.47
CA ASN A 51 -6.63 2.78 4.12
C ASN A 51 -5.71 2.92 5.33
N PHE A 52 -4.72 2.06 5.42
CA PHE A 52 -3.77 2.10 6.52
C PHE A 52 -2.38 1.62 6.08
N GLU A 53 -1.43 1.86 6.94
CA GLU A 53 -0.04 1.44 6.79
C GLU A 53 0.38 0.67 8.04
N ILE A 54 1.22 -0.34 7.86
CA ILE A 54 1.89 -1.01 8.97
C ILE A 54 3.34 -0.54 8.98
N VAL A 55 3.76 0.00 10.11
CA VAL A 55 5.12 0.47 10.34
C VAL A 55 5.88 -0.46 11.29
N LYS A 56 7.17 -0.22 11.45
CA LYS A 56 8.05 -1.00 12.33
C LYS A 56 7.41 -1.25 13.70
N GLY A 57 7.53 -2.49 14.17
CA GLY A 57 6.85 -2.99 15.35
C GLY A 57 5.45 -3.55 15.07
N GLY A 58 5.02 -3.64 13.80
CA GLY A 58 3.68 -4.11 13.42
C GLY A 58 2.55 -3.15 13.77
N LYS A 59 2.88 -1.88 13.97
CA LYS A 59 1.91 -0.84 14.37
C LYS A 59 1.13 -0.33 13.17
N ILE A 60 -0.19 -0.28 13.30
CA ILE A 60 -1.09 0.32 12.31
C ILE A 60 -1.14 1.83 12.49
N VAL A 61 -0.95 2.55 11.40
CA VAL A 61 -1.07 4.02 11.33
C VAL A 61 -1.88 4.42 10.10
N PRO A 62 -2.48 5.62 10.09
CA PRO A 62 -3.17 6.12 8.91
C PRO A 62 -2.23 6.18 7.70
N LEU A 63 -2.75 5.80 6.52
CA LEU A 63 -1.98 5.87 5.28
C LEU A 63 -1.53 7.31 5.00
N GLY A 64 -0.28 7.47 4.56
CA GLY A 64 0.29 8.78 4.26
C GLY A 64 0.75 9.58 5.49
N SER A 65 0.67 9.03 6.70
CA SER A 65 1.13 9.69 7.93
C SER A 65 2.64 9.60 8.17
N SER A 66 3.32 8.70 7.48
CA SER A 66 4.76 8.47 7.59
C SER A 66 5.53 9.24 6.52
N LYS A 67 6.87 9.20 6.58
CA LYS A 67 7.74 9.80 5.57
C LYS A 67 7.45 9.26 4.16
N PRO A 68 7.72 10.03 3.09
CA PRO A 68 7.72 9.53 1.72
C PRO A 68 8.61 8.29 1.53
N ILE A 69 8.23 7.40 0.61
CA ILE A 69 8.94 6.12 0.39
C ILE A 69 10.40 6.37 0.00
N LEU A 70 10.67 7.36 -0.84
CA LEU A 70 12.03 7.71 -1.24
C LEU A 70 12.91 8.10 -0.04
N GLU A 71 12.37 8.89 0.90
CA GLU A 71 13.11 9.26 2.11
C GLU A 71 13.39 8.05 3.01
N ARG A 72 12.42 7.13 3.14
CA ARG A 72 12.62 5.88 3.90
C ARG A 72 13.70 5.00 3.26
N PHE A 73 13.75 4.95 1.94
CA PHE A 73 14.81 4.24 1.21
C PHE A 73 16.18 4.88 1.47
N GLN A 74 16.28 6.20 1.43
CA GLN A 74 17.50 6.93 1.74
C GLN A 74 17.95 6.71 3.18
N ASP A 75 17.03 6.79 4.15
CA ASP A 75 17.29 6.49 5.56
C ASP A 75 17.84 5.06 5.74
N ARG A 76 17.30 4.09 4.97
CA ARG A 76 17.78 2.69 5.02
C ARG A 76 19.18 2.55 4.46
N LEU A 77 19.50 3.20 3.34
CA LEU A 77 20.85 3.22 2.79
C LEU A 77 21.85 3.81 3.79
N GLU A 78 21.52 4.94 4.39
CA GLU A 78 22.35 5.59 5.40
C GLU A 78 22.57 4.69 6.61
N ALA A 79 21.54 4.05 7.14
CA ALA A 79 21.62 3.16 8.28
C ALA A 79 22.51 1.92 8.02
N THR A 80 22.62 1.47 6.76
CA THR A 80 23.45 0.32 6.37
C THR A 80 24.84 0.70 5.86
N GLY A 81 25.10 1.99 5.64
CA GLY A 81 26.32 2.47 4.97
C GLY A 81 26.39 2.11 3.48
N ALA A 82 25.25 1.71 2.88
CA ALA A 82 25.17 1.39 1.46
C ALA A 82 24.91 2.64 0.63
N GLU A 83 25.34 2.61 -0.63
CA GLU A 83 25.04 3.65 -1.60
C GLU A 83 23.98 3.15 -2.61
N ASP A 84 23.17 4.08 -3.13
CA ASP A 84 22.27 3.76 -4.23
C ASP A 84 23.10 3.40 -5.48
N PRO A 85 23.00 2.17 -6.00
CA PRO A 85 23.78 1.74 -7.16
C PRO A 85 23.40 2.49 -8.44
N ASN A 86 22.29 3.20 -8.45
CA ASN A 86 21.84 4.02 -9.58
C ASN A 86 22.21 5.50 -9.44
N LYS A 87 22.90 5.89 -8.36
CA LYS A 87 23.32 7.27 -8.13
C LYS A 87 24.19 7.77 -9.28
N GLY A 88 23.81 8.90 -9.87
CA GLY A 88 24.53 9.52 -10.98
C GLY A 88 24.31 8.88 -12.35
N LEU A 89 23.47 7.84 -12.45
CA LEU A 89 23.07 7.29 -13.74
C LEU A 89 21.88 8.07 -14.32
N GLU A 90 21.97 8.43 -15.60
CA GLU A 90 20.86 9.07 -16.31
C GLU A 90 19.62 8.18 -16.35
N THR A 91 19.81 6.87 -16.54
CA THR A 91 18.76 5.86 -16.51
C THR A 91 19.06 4.81 -15.46
N PRO A 92 18.16 4.55 -14.50
CA PRO A 92 18.34 3.52 -13.48
C PRO A 92 18.51 2.13 -14.10
N LYS A 93 19.61 1.47 -13.76
CA LYS A 93 20.00 0.17 -14.32
C LYS A 93 19.80 -0.97 -13.32
N TYR A 94 20.13 -0.73 -12.06
CA TYR A 94 20.17 -1.75 -11.03
C TYR A 94 18.86 -1.80 -10.24
N ARG A 95 18.49 -2.99 -9.80
CA ARG A 95 17.35 -3.22 -8.93
C ARG A 95 17.71 -2.75 -7.50
N ILE A 96 16.86 -1.92 -6.92
CA ILE A 96 17.06 -1.37 -5.57
C ILE A 96 16.03 -1.85 -4.57
N ALA A 97 14.90 -2.33 -5.03
CA ALA A 97 13.81 -2.82 -4.19
C ALA A 97 12.98 -3.87 -4.93
N CYS A 98 12.06 -4.46 -4.18
CA CYS A 98 11.03 -5.34 -4.70
C CYS A 98 9.66 -4.83 -4.26
N ASN A 99 8.77 -4.60 -5.21
CA ASN A 99 7.37 -4.35 -4.93
C ASN A 99 6.62 -5.67 -4.84
N MET A 100 5.93 -5.89 -3.74
CA MET A 100 5.14 -7.10 -3.48
C MET A 100 3.67 -6.73 -3.35
N ILE A 101 2.80 -7.47 -4.00
CA ILE A 101 1.36 -7.30 -3.91
C ILE A 101 0.77 -8.59 -3.33
N PHE A 102 0.04 -8.44 -2.25
CA PHE A 102 -0.72 -9.50 -1.61
C PHE A 102 -2.21 -9.21 -1.74
N SER A 103 -2.96 -10.19 -2.18
CA SER A 103 -4.40 -10.10 -2.36
C SER A 103 -5.02 -11.50 -2.21
N GLY A 104 -6.31 -11.61 -2.42
CA GLY A 104 -7.02 -12.87 -2.37
C GLY A 104 -8.33 -12.80 -3.16
N ASP A 105 -9.20 -13.76 -2.92
CA ASP A 105 -10.55 -13.74 -3.46
C ASP A 105 -11.27 -12.44 -3.08
N ALA A 106 -11.89 -11.79 -4.07
CA ALA A 106 -12.46 -10.46 -3.89
C ALA A 106 -13.59 -10.41 -2.85
N ASP A 107 -14.42 -11.45 -2.79
CA ASP A 107 -15.52 -11.50 -1.85
C ASP A 107 -15.00 -11.78 -0.42
N ARG A 108 -13.99 -12.65 -0.29
CA ARG A 108 -13.35 -12.92 0.99
C ARG A 108 -12.60 -11.69 1.51
N MET A 109 -11.86 -10.99 0.66
CA MET A 109 -11.16 -9.76 1.03
C MET A 109 -12.14 -8.69 1.52
N ARG A 110 -13.27 -8.56 0.83
CA ARG A 110 -14.33 -7.61 1.21
C ARG A 110 -14.98 -8.01 2.54
N GLU A 111 -15.26 -9.28 2.76
CA GLU A 111 -15.79 -9.77 4.03
C GLU A 111 -14.85 -9.46 5.20
N MET A 112 -13.55 -9.69 5.04
CA MET A 112 -12.55 -9.35 6.05
C MET A 112 -12.44 -7.85 6.30
N ALA A 113 -12.54 -7.04 5.25
CA ALA A 113 -12.41 -5.59 5.34
C ALA A 113 -13.64 -4.90 5.93
N PHE A 114 -14.83 -5.34 5.54
CA PHE A 114 -16.09 -4.62 5.78
C PHE A 114 -17.17 -5.46 6.44
N GLY A 115 -17.07 -6.80 6.42
CA GLY A 115 -18.09 -7.71 6.92
C GLY A 115 -19.39 -7.61 6.13
N ASP A 116 -20.50 -7.56 6.83
CA ASP A 116 -21.86 -7.45 6.30
C ASP A 116 -22.34 -6.02 6.07
N GLN A 117 -21.43 -5.02 6.23
CA GLN A 117 -21.78 -3.64 5.96
C GLN A 117 -22.14 -3.43 4.48
N ASN A 118 -23.16 -2.60 4.24
CA ASN A 118 -23.53 -2.24 2.88
C ASN A 118 -22.45 -1.34 2.27
N VAL A 119 -21.78 -1.83 1.23
CA VAL A 119 -20.79 -1.08 0.44
C VAL A 119 -21.31 -0.98 -0.99
N GLU A 120 -21.70 0.21 -1.37
CA GLU A 120 -22.17 0.50 -2.72
C GLU A 120 -21.01 0.45 -3.72
N ARG A 121 -21.18 -0.35 -4.78
CA ARG A 121 -20.16 -0.54 -5.82
C ARG A 121 -20.25 0.48 -6.96
N ALA A 122 -21.34 1.23 -7.00
CA ALA A 122 -21.52 2.24 -8.04
C ALA A 122 -20.44 3.32 -7.91
N LYS A 123 -19.89 3.71 -9.05
CA LYS A 123 -18.86 4.75 -9.08
C LYS A 123 -19.45 6.08 -8.59
N GLY A 124 -18.74 6.71 -7.64
CA GLY A 124 -19.20 7.95 -7.01
C GLY A 124 -20.20 7.77 -5.88
N ALA A 125 -20.53 6.52 -5.51
CA ALA A 125 -21.35 6.26 -4.33
C ALA A 125 -20.63 6.73 -3.04
N ASP A 126 -21.42 7.12 -2.05
CA ASP A 126 -20.90 7.52 -0.74
C ASP A 126 -20.86 6.34 0.24
N ASN A 127 -19.65 5.85 0.49
CA ASN A 127 -19.35 4.80 1.46
C ASN A 127 -18.67 5.34 2.73
N SER A 128 -18.77 6.62 3.02
CA SER A 128 -18.12 7.25 4.18
C SER A 128 -18.58 6.68 5.52
N HIS A 129 -19.74 6.03 5.57
CA HIS A 129 -20.28 5.33 6.75
C HIS A 129 -19.58 4.00 7.05
N VAL A 130 -18.87 3.42 6.08
CA VAL A 130 -18.23 2.12 6.22
C VAL A 130 -17.07 2.19 7.21
N LYS A 131 -16.95 1.17 8.05
CA LYS A 131 -15.87 1.03 9.03
C LYS A 131 -15.02 -0.19 8.69
N ARG A 132 -13.71 -0.04 8.85
CA ARG A 132 -12.76 -1.13 8.69
C ARG A 132 -12.92 -2.14 9.83
N LYS A 133 -12.96 -3.43 9.50
CA LYS A 133 -12.99 -4.50 10.50
C LYS A 133 -11.58 -4.90 10.93
N SER A 134 -11.48 -5.44 12.13
CA SER A 134 -10.21 -5.94 12.67
C SER A 134 -9.66 -7.15 11.90
N GLU A 135 -10.48 -7.91 11.21
CA GLU A 135 -10.04 -9.09 10.44
C GLU A 135 -9.06 -8.74 9.34
N ILE A 136 -9.30 -7.66 8.58
CA ILE A 136 -8.35 -7.21 7.55
C ILE A 136 -7.04 -6.70 8.15
N GLU A 137 -7.10 -6.09 9.33
CA GLU A 137 -5.91 -5.64 10.05
C GLU A 137 -5.05 -6.82 10.52
N LEU A 138 -5.68 -7.87 11.05
CA LEU A 138 -5.00 -9.11 11.46
C LEU A 138 -4.37 -9.82 10.27
N TRP A 139 -5.10 -9.97 9.17
CA TRP A 139 -4.58 -10.54 7.93
C TRP A 139 -3.36 -9.77 7.43
N ALA A 140 -3.43 -8.45 7.40
CA ALA A 140 -2.32 -7.60 6.99
C ALA A 140 -1.11 -7.72 7.93
N LYS A 141 -1.34 -7.79 9.24
CA LYS A 141 -0.27 -8.00 10.24
C LYS A 141 0.41 -9.36 10.08
N ASP A 142 -0.34 -10.41 9.77
CA ASP A 142 0.23 -11.74 9.52
C ASP A 142 1.15 -11.72 8.29
N ILE A 143 0.75 -11.03 7.22
CA ILE A 143 1.59 -10.84 6.03
C ILE A 143 2.83 -10.00 6.37
N TYR A 144 2.64 -8.88 7.07
CA TYR A 144 3.77 -8.04 7.52
C TYR A 144 4.79 -8.85 8.30
N LYS A 145 4.33 -9.65 9.26
CA LYS A 145 5.19 -10.54 10.04
C LYS A 145 5.93 -11.54 9.15
N ALA A 146 5.25 -12.18 8.23
CA ALA A 146 5.85 -13.15 7.31
C ALA A 146 6.94 -12.49 6.43
N VAL A 147 6.69 -11.29 5.93
CA VAL A 147 7.66 -10.51 5.15
C VAL A 147 8.86 -10.10 6.03
N ALA A 148 8.60 -9.63 7.24
CA ALA A 148 9.64 -9.25 8.19
C ALA A 148 10.53 -10.44 8.59
N ASP A 149 9.95 -11.61 8.82
CA ASP A 149 10.68 -12.84 9.15
C ASP A 149 11.53 -13.32 7.96
N ALA A 150 11.03 -13.17 6.72
CA ALA A 150 11.73 -13.63 5.51
C ALA A 150 12.86 -12.70 5.05
N TRP A 151 12.69 -11.39 5.12
CA TRP A 151 13.60 -10.40 4.53
C TRP A 151 14.17 -9.38 5.53
N GLY A 152 13.74 -9.41 6.78
CA GLY A 152 14.13 -8.46 7.82
C GLY A 152 13.18 -7.26 7.88
N GLU A 153 12.69 -6.94 9.08
CA GLU A 153 11.74 -5.85 9.29
C GLU A 153 12.28 -4.49 8.84
N ASP A 154 13.57 -4.23 9.08
CA ASP A 154 14.22 -2.98 8.69
C ASP A 154 14.35 -2.81 7.16
N ASN A 155 14.13 -3.87 6.40
CA ASN A 155 14.12 -3.84 4.93
C ASN A 155 12.72 -3.57 4.34
N ILE A 156 11.68 -3.50 5.15
CA ILE A 156 10.35 -3.11 4.73
C ILE A 156 10.28 -1.58 4.69
N ILE A 157 10.31 -1.03 3.49
CA ILE A 157 10.31 0.43 3.28
C ILE A 157 8.88 0.96 3.33
N ASP A 158 7.92 0.21 2.79
CA ASP A 158 6.51 0.55 2.78
C ASP A 158 5.66 -0.71 2.93
N PHE A 159 4.58 -0.61 3.68
CA PHE A 159 3.56 -1.64 3.77
C PHE A 159 2.19 -0.97 3.85
N SER A 160 1.63 -0.70 2.69
CA SER A 160 0.36 0.01 2.53
C SER A 160 -0.78 -0.96 2.25
N VAL A 161 -1.93 -0.72 2.87
CA VAL A 161 -3.17 -1.49 2.66
C VAL A 161 -4.24 -0.55 2.13
N HIS A 162 -4.70 -0.83 0.92
CA HIS A 162 -5.68 -0.03 0.21
C HIS A 162 -7.06 -0.71 0.28
N LEU A 163 -8.04 0.02 0.78
CA LEU A 163 -9.44 -0.40 0.89
C LEU A 163 -10.39 0.56 0.14
N ASP A 164 -9.82 1.53 -0.56
CA ASP A 164 -10.50 2.51 -1.39
C ASP A 164 -10.88 2.00 -2.79
#